data_1704c9bebdb65d9cbb255838b32d718b
#
_entry.id   1704c9bebdb65d9cbb255838b32d718b
#
_cell.length_a   1.000
_cell.length_b   1.000
_cell.length_c   1.000
_cell.angle_alpha   90.00
_cell.angle_beta   90.00
_cell.angle_gamma   90.00
#
_symmetry.space_group_name_H-M   'P 1'
#
loop_
_entity.id
_entity.type
_entity.pdbx_description
1 polymer ?
#
loop_
_entity_poly.entity_id
_entity_poly.type
_entity_poly.pdbx_seq_one_letter_code
_entity_poly.pdbx_strand_id
1 'polypeptide(L)'
;SPEGEGTSYLAPGYAPTDNGDGTYGVVAGVAQIGTKAYATLAGAVAAAQDGDTITLLSDCSGDGISIKDDTFPNGLTIDFAGHSYTVGGKLVGSAGTASNGFHLLKGNTIVMRNGSIFGDASVAGDDTTQWSGAPAIMIQNYSNLTLDGMTVKGGKETCYTLSNNNGDTVIKDSTIVAGQNASHGGPFAFDVCRYASYPSVSITVEGNSVIDGCVDVSGAIGEGQSRQLTITGGTFSKPISVSTKPANIAISGGTFATEIPADYCAAGYAPTANADGTYGVKLAEGAYLLQNYRTGDQASWTYPTKDGMAFAGWYKDASFATPCAASDVEGAAYAKFVPITDLLKFKGGSLRMDKGVPSESTYLRFGYTKAIPEGTTYIENGWYYKRLSTPTSGDRRLVAYNNALNNDGTITSNLVFNGVAKNYYTANFTEKAFVKYMTVDGTTVEAVEDAYHSRSVSEVADAILAHPMASEAEKDYATSIKSAIQ
;
A
#
# COMPACT_ATOMS: atom_id res chain seq x y z
N SER A 1 22.64 51.10 -0.21
CA SER A 1 21.81 49.91 -0.40
C SER A 1 22.20 48.85 0.62
N PRO A 2 21.22 48.19 1.31
CA PRO A 2 21.54 47.15 2.27
C PRO A 2 22.22 45.92 1.63
N GLU A 3 22.22 45.84 0.33
CA GLU A 3 22.83 44.77 -0.46
C GLU A 3 24.24 45.11 -0.96
N GLY A 4 24.79 46.24 -0.56
CA GLY A 4 26.12 46.68 -0.96
C GLY A 4 27.25 46.20 -0.06
N GLU A 5 28.44 46.78 -0.22
CA GLU A 5 29.71 46.41 0.43
C GLU A 5 29.70 46.31 1.98
N GLY A 6 28.65 46.83 2.63
CA GLY A 6 28.50 46.77 4.10
C GLY A 6 28.19 45.39 4.67
N THR A 7 27.68 44.43 3.88
CA THR A 7 27.30 43.10 4.39
C THR A 7 28.52 42.20 4.69
N SER A 8 29.67 42.49 4.08
CA SER A 8 30.93 41.74 4.33
C SER A 8 31.53 42.01 5.71
N TYR A 9 31.07 43.02 6.43
CA TYR A 9 31.56 43.39 7.76
C TYR A 9 30.65 42.94 8.90
N LEU A 10 29.54 42.25 8.57
CA LEU A 10 28.61 41.75 9.59
C LEU A 10 29.23 40.56 10.32
N ALA A 11 29.07 40.54 11.64
CA ALA A 11 29.39 39.35 12.42
C ALA A 11 28.47 38.20 12.04
N PRO A 12 28.91 36.94 12.13
CA PRO A 12 28.04 35.77 11.91
C PRO A 12 26.77 35.86 12.76
N GLY A 13 25.63 35.55 12.15
CA GLY A 13 24.32 35.61 12.82
C GLY A 13 23.68 37.02 12.87
N TYR A 14 24.32 38.03 12.30
CA TYR A 14 23.74 39.37 12.20
C TYR A 14 23.33 39.71 10.78
N ALA A 15 22.28 40.49 10.65
CA ALA A 15 21.68 40.91 9.37
C ALA A 15 21.56 42.45 9.29
N PRO A 16 21.64 43.06 8.11
CA PRO A 16 21.29 44.45 7.93
C PRO A 16 19.77 44.64 8.07
N THR A 17 19.37 45.79 8.63
CA THR A 17 17.96 46.19 8.70
C THR A 17 17.81 47.62 8.19
N ASP A 18 16.71 47.93 7.51
CA ASP A 18 16.31 49.26 7.13
C ASP A 18 15.57 49.90 8.33
N ASN A 19 16.00 51.05 8.79
CA ASN A 19 15.38 51.78 9.90
C ASN A 19 14.15 52.58 9.48
N GLY A 20 13.84 52.65 8.17
CA GLY A 20 12.68 53.38 7.62
C GLY A 20 12.89 54.87 7.51
N ASP A 21 14.02 55.44 7.92
CA ASP A 21 14.39 56.86 7.87
C ASP A 21 15.51 57.15 6.84
N GLY A 22 15.81 56.17 5.98
CA GLY A 22 16.90 56.19 5.02
C GLY A 22 18.28 55.79 5.59
N THR A 23 18.32 55.39 6.86
CA THR A 23 19.50 54.79 7.47
C THR A 23 19.37 53.27 7.60
N TYR A 24 20.50 52.58 7.80
CA TYR A 24 20.56 51.15 7.98
C TYR A 24 21.21 50.78 9.32
N GLY A 25 20.63 49.81 9.98
CA GLY A 25 21.14 49.24 11.22
C GLY A 25 21.64 47.81 11.04
N VAL A 26 22.04 47.21 12.17
CA VAL A 26 22.43 45.80 12.27
C VAL A 26 21.61 45.18 13.38
N VAL A 27 20.96 44.06 13.11
CA VAL A 27 20.15 43.28 14.06
C VAL A 27 20.64 41.85 14.12
N ALA A 28 20.32 41.14 15.19
CA ALA A 28 20.45 39.68 15.19
C ALA A 28 19.54 39.10 14.09
N GLY A 29 20.06 38.22 13.27
CA GLY A 29 19.29 37.53 12.24
C GLY A 29 18.30 36.54 12.87
N VAL A 30 17.12 36.47 12.32
CA VAL A 30 16.10 35.49 12.75
C VAL A 30 16.08 34.25 11.84
N ALA A 31 16.64 34.34 10.65
CA ALA A 31 16.76 33.24 9.71
C ALA A 31 18.08 33.30 8.96
N GLN A 32 18.55 32.18 8.41
CA GLN A 32 19.75 32.10 7.58
C GLN A 32 19.61 31.17 6.38
N ILE A 33 20.33 31.46 5.29
CA ILE A 33 20.60 30.58 4.17
C ILE A 33 22.12 30.36 4.11
N GLY A 34 22.56 29.11 4.28
CA GLY A 34 23.99 28.85 4.47
C GLY A 34 24.55 29.62 5.67
N THR A 35 25.46 30.55 5.42
CA THR A 35 26.05 31.41 6.48
C THR A 35 25.49 32.84 6.51
N LYS A 36 24.65 33.19 5.56
CA LYS A 36 24.07 34.54 5.44
C LYS A 36 22.80 34.63 6.28
N ALA A 37 22.80 35.55 7.26
CA ALA A 37 21.64 35.81 8.11
C ALA A 37 20.71 36.87 7.51
N TYR A 38 19.44 36.80 7.89
CA TYR A 38 18.37 37.70 7.46
C TYR A 38 17.59 38.21 8.68
N ALA A 39 17.22 39.48 8.63
CA ALA A 39 16.46 40.14 9.70
C ALA A 39 15.02 39.62 9.82
N THR A 40 14.46 39.06 8.76
CA THR A 40 13.08 38.50 8.73
C THR A 40 13.04 37.22 7.94
N LEU A 41 12.08 36.31 8.28
CA LEU A 41 11.83 35.12 7.48
C LEU A 41 11.38 35.46 6.06
N ALA A 42 10.51 36.47 5.90
CA ALA A 42 10.07 36.93 4.59
C ALA A 42 11.27 37.41 3.72
N GLY A 43 12.23 38.09 4.31
CA GLY A 43 13.46 38.51 3.62
C GLY A 43 14.33 37.31 3.22
N ALA A 44 14.43 36.29 4.05
CA ALA A 44 15.12 35.05 3.71
C ALA A 44 14.43 34.32 2.54
N VAL A 45 13.09 34.21 2.57
CA VAL A 45 12.31 33.57 1.47
C VAL A 45 12.47 34.35 0.16
N ALA A 46 12.44 35.70 0.22
CA ALA A 46 12.62 36.54 -0.97
C ALA A 46 14.04 36.45 -1.58
N ALA A 47 15.05 36.09 -0.79
CA ALA A 47 16.41 35.93 -1.23
C ALA A 47 16.80 34.50 -1.59
N ALA A 48 15.97 33.51 -1.22
CA ALA A 48 16.25 32.12 -1.45
C ALA A 48 16.26 31.77 -2.95
N GLN A 49 17.08 30.82 -3.29
CA GLN A 49 17.17 30.20 -4.61
C GLN A 49 16.54 28.79 -4.57
N ASP A 50 16.20 28.30 -5.74
CA ASP A 50 15.65 26.96 -5.89
C ASP A 50 16.66 25.89 -5.39
N GLY A 51 16.19 25.03 -4.48
CA GLY A 51 17.03 24.05 -3.76
C GLY A 51 17.57 24.51 -2.40
N ASP A 52 17.35 25.76 -2.01
CA ASP A 52 17.87 26.30 -0.74
C ASP A 52 17.15 25.73 0.49
N THR A 53 17.89 25.78 1.60
CA THR A 53 17.35 25.59 2.95
C THR A 53 17.49 26.88 3.76
N ILE A 54 16.35 27.37 4.25
CA ILE A 54 16.26 28.45 5.22
C ILE A 54 16.18 27.81 6.60
N THR A 55 17.04 28.23 7.54
CA THR A 55 16.99 27.80 8.94
C THR A 55 16.63 28.98 9.83
N LEU A 56 15.60 28.84 10.68
CA LEU A 56 15.30 29.81 11.72
C LEU A 56 16.37 29.75 12.81
N LEU A 57 16.72 30.93 13.35
CA LEU A 57 17.73 31.09 14.39
C LEU A 57 17.13 31.45 15.76
N SER A 58 15.87 31.88 15.77
CA SER A 58 15.12 32.25 16.98
C SER A 58 13.62 32.28 16.69
N ASP A 59 12.82 32.24 17.74
CA ASP A 59 11.39 32.58 17.64
C ASP A 59 11.25 34.01 17.08
N CYS A 60 10.36 34.16 16.14
CA CYS A 60 10.16 35.44 15.48
C CYS A 60 8.71 35.65 15.03
N SER A 61 8.42 36.91 14.71
CA SER A 61 7.13 37.28 14.11
C SER A 61 7.37 38.16 12.90
N GLY A 62 6.38 38.26 12.01
CA GLY A 62 6.51 39.09 10.82
C GLY A 62 5.32 38.99 9.91
N ASP A 63 5.50 39.51 8.70
CA ASP A 63 4.49 39.53 7.64
C ASP A 63 4.15 38.12 7.16
N GLY A 64 2.97 37.98 6.56
CA GLY A 64 2.62 36.80 5.79
C GLY A 64 3.62 36.57 4.64
N ILE A 65 3.75 35.32 4.23
CA ILE A 65 4.73 34.88 3.24
C ILE A 65 4.01 34.38 1.99
N SER A 66 4.32 35.00 0.84
CA SER A 66 3.83 34.55 -0.46
C SER A 66 4.98 34.00 -1.30
N ILE A 67 4.81 32.77 -1.79
CA ILE A 67 5.71 32.13 -2.76
C ILE A 67 4.97 32.07 -4.09
N LYS A 68 5.52 32.74 -5.11
CA LYS A 68 4.91 32.86 -6.43
C LYS A 68 4.98 31.54 -7.22
N ASP A 69 4.19 31.47 -8.29
CA ASP A 69 4.22 30.32 -9.21
C ASP A 69 5.66 30.01 -9.67
N ASP A 70 5.98 28.73 -9.74
CA ASP A 70 7.19 28.18 -10.36
C ASP A 70 8.52 28.80 -9.82
N THR A 71 8.53 29.26 -8.55
CA THR A 71 9.74 29.86 -7.94
C THR A 71 10.72 28.80 -7.47
N PHE A 72 10.23 27.72 -6.88
CA PHE A 72 11.06 26.65 -6.29
C PHE A 72 10.62 25.27 -6.82
N PRO A 73 10.77 25.00 -8.12
CA PRO A 73 10.35 23.71 -8.70
C PRO A 73 11.16 22.52 -8.18
N ASN A 74 12.44 22.69 -7.86
CA ASN A 74 13.29 21.64 -7.29
C ASN A 74 13.27 21.62 -5.76
N GLY A 75 12.71 22.66 -5.12
CA GLY A 75 12.42 22.69 -3.70
C GLY A 75 12.90 23.90 -2.92
N LEU A 76 12.16 24.24 -1.88
CA LEU A 76 12.56 25.13 -0.80
C LEU A 76 12.30 24.43 0.53
N THR A 77 13.32 24.30 1.38
CA THR A 77 13.14 23.84 2.75
C THR A 77 13.15 25.03 3.71
N ILE A 78 12.15 25.12 4.59
CA ILE A 78 12.13 26.03 5.73
C ILE A 78 12.22 25.14 6.99
N ASP A 79 13.41 25.08 7.57
CA ASP A 79 13.69 24.40 8.81
C ASP A 79 13.55 25.38 9.98
N PHE A 80 12.52 25.18 10.76
CA PHE A 80 12.25 26.03 11.92
C PHE A 80 13.21 25.75 13.09
N ALA A 81 13.97 24.66 13.04
CA ALA A 81 14.98 24.29 14.01
C ALA A 81 14.51 24.32 15.49
N GLY A 82 13.24 23.99 15.72
CA GLY A 82 12.57 24.04 17.02
C GLY A 82 11.93 25.38 17.35
N HIS A 83 12.08 26.40 16.50
CA HIS A 83 11.55 27.74 16.70
C HIS A 83 10.15 27.93 16.15
N SER A 84 9.55 29.07 16.52
CA SER A 84 8.20 29.45 16.09
C SER A 84 8.25 30.69 15.20
N TYR A 85 7.27 30.74 14.25
CA TYR A 85 6.95 31.92 13.48
C TYR A 85 5.52 32.36 13.75
N THR A 86 5.32 33.58 14.24
CA THR A 86 3.99 34.17 14.43
C THR A 86 3.69 35.14 13.28
N VAL A 87 2.61 34.88 12.55
CA VAL A 87 2.12 35.83 11.53
C VAL A 87 1.47 37.01 12.24
N GLY A 88 2.22 38.06 12.45
CA GLY A 88 1.83 39.25 13.21
C GLY A 88 2.01 40.57 12.46
N GLY A 89 2.25 40.51 11.15
CA GLY A 89 2.38 41.65 10.26
C GLY A 89 1.35 41.64 9.14
N LYS A 90 1.70 42.24 8.01
CA LYS A 90 0.84 42.31 6.83
C LYS A 90 0.51 40.95 6.27
N LEU A 91 -0.74 40.64 6.06
CA LEU A 91 -1.20 39.36 5.47
C LEU A 91 -0.99 39.34 3.95
N VAL A 92 -1.00 38.12 3.39
CA VAL A 92 -0.80 37.86 1.96
C VAL A 92 -2.03 37.17 1.35
N GLY A 93 -2.08 37.10 0.03
CA GLY A 93 -3.16 36.49 -0.75
C GLY A 93 -3.25 37.10 -2.14
N SER A 94 -4.34 36.80 -2.85
CA SER A 94 -4.67 37.49 -4.11
C SER A 94 -5.10 38.91 -3.85
N ALA A 95 -5.02 39.75 -4.87
CA ALA A 95 -5.44 41.15 -4.74
C ALA A 95 -6.92 41.24 -4.27
N GLY A 96 -7.16 42.01 -3.18
CA GLY A 96 -8.46 42.12 -2.53
C GLY A 96 -8.87 40.96 -1.64
N THR A 97 -7.99 39.99 -1.44
CA THR A 97 -8.23 38.83 -0.56
C THR A 97 -6.99 38.45 0.27
N ALA A 98 -6.19 39.47 0.64
CA ALA A 98 -4.98 39.25 1.43
C ALA A 98 -5.32 39.02 2.91
N SER A 99 -5.73 37.79 3.22
CA SER A 99 -6.12 37.33 4.56
C SER A 99 -5.39 36.06 5.02
N ASN A 100 -4.29 35.69 4.32
CA ASN A 100 -3.55 34.46 4.57
C ASN A 100 -2.24 34.75 5.32
N GLY A 101 -1.83 33.80 6.17
CA GLY A 101 -0.50 33.81 6.78
C GLY A 101 0.58 33.38 5.76
N PHE A 102 0.32 32.27 5.06
CA PHE A 102 1.16 31.81 3.96
C PHE A 102 0.30 31.63 2.70
N HIS A 103 0.82 32.02 1.54
CA HIS A 103 0.19 31.84 0.23
C HIS A 103 1.20 31.18 -0.70
N LEU A 104 1.06 29.83 -0.85
CA LEU A 104 1.99 28.99 -1.58
C LEU A 104 1.38 28.67 -2.95
N LEU A 105 1.91 29.24 -4.01
CA LEU A 105 1.35 29.09 -5.34
C LEU A 105 1.92 27.85 -6.05
N LYS A 106 1.27 27.46 -7.16
CA LYS A 106 1.55 26.23 -7.91
C LYS A 106 2.98 26.13 -8.44
N GLY A 107 3.41 24.92 -8.80
CA GLY A 107 4.72 24.65 -9.42
C GLY A 107 5.89 24.72 -8.45
N ASN A 108 5.64 24.82 -7.16
CA ASN A 108 6.65 24.79 -6.11
C ASN A 108 6.63 23.45 -5.36
N THR A 109 7.80 23.06 -4.84
CA THR A 109 7.95 21.96 -3.87
C THR A 109 8.49 22.56 -2.57
N ILE A 110 7.70 22.52 -1.50
CA ILE A 110 8.00 23.21 -0.24
C ILE A 110 8.01 22.19 0.89
N VAL A 111 9.08 22.23 1.70
CA VAL A 111 9.18 21.48 2.94
C VAL A 111 9.26 22.46 4.10
N MET A 112 8.33 22.35 5.05
CA MET A 112 8.37 23.04 6.33
C MET A 112 8.58 22.00 7.42
N ARG A 113 9.61 22.18 8.26
CA ARG A 113 9.92 21.15 9.26
C ARG A 113 10.40 21.71 10.58
N ASN A 114 10.25 20.89 11.64
CA ASN A 114 10.86 21.08 12.96
C ASN A 114 10.47 22.40 13.65
N GLY A 115 9.20 22.75 13.77
CA GLY A 115 8.83 23.94 14.52
C GLY A 115 7.37 24.32 14.45
N SER A 116 7.05 25.60 14.60
CA SER A 116 5.68 26.04 14.78
C SER A 116 5.31 27.28 13.98
N ILE A 117 4.05 27.34 13.54
CA ILE A 117 3.45 28.52 12.90
C ILE A 117 2.18 28.89 13.66
N PHE A 118 2.06 30.15 14.07
CA PHE A 118 0.92 30.68 14.79
C PHE A 118 0.36 31.93 14.08
N GLY A 119 -0.95 32.17 14.22
CA GLY A 119 -1.61 33.40 13.79
C GLY A 119 -1.77 34.37 14.95
N ASP A 120 -1.46 35.65 14.72
CA ASP A 120 -1.75 36.73 15.65
C ASP A 120 -3.12 37.35 15.33
N ALA A 121 -4.06 37.21 16.24
CA ALA A 121 -5.42 37.72 16.11
C ALA A 121 -5.53 39.26 16.07
N SER A 122 -4.45 39.99 16.41
CA SER A 122 -4.42 41.45 16.35
C SER A 122 -4.23 42.03 14.94
N VAL A 123 -3.81 41.18 13.96
CA VAL A 123 -3.55 41.61 12.59
C VAL A 123 -4.80 41.39 11.72
N ALA A 124 -5.27 42.44 11.06
CA ALA A 124 -6.41 42.37 10.15
C ALA A 124 -5.97 42.20 8.69
N GLY A 125 -6.67 41.35 7.95
CA GLY A 125 -6.56 41.24 6.51
C GLY A 125 -7.22 42.41 5.77
N ASP A 126 -6.99 42.54 4.48
CA ASP A 126 -7.58 43.55 3.62
C ASP A 126 -8.89 43.06 2.94
N ASP A 127 -9.28 41.81 3.10
CA ASP A 127 -10.56 41.30 2.65
C ASP A 127 -11.67 41.65 3.64
N THR A 128 -12.39 42.73 3.37
CA THR A 128 -13.47 43.22 4.22
C THR A 128 -14.81 42.59 3.92
N THR A 129 -14.91 41.72 2.92
CA THR A 129 -16.19 41.17 2.45
C THR A 129 -16.51 39.79 3.02
N GLN A 130 -15.53 38.90 3.16
CA GLN A 130 -15.72 37.52 3.63
C GLN A 130 -14.96 37.20 4.90
N TRP A 131 -13.80 37.80 5.11
CA TRP A 131 -12.82 37.41 6.12
C TRP A 131 -12.45 38.64 6.97
N SER A 132 -13.25 38.91 7.98
CA SER A 132 -12.95 39.97 8.93
C SER A 132 -12.09 39.41 10.04
N GLY A 133 -10.89 39.91 10.18
CA GLY A 133 -9.91 39.43 11.15
C GLY A 133 -8.84 38.56 10.51
N ALA A 134 -7.76 38.38 11.17
CA ALA A 134 -6.57 37.82 10.54
C ALA A 134 -5.80 36.86 11.43
N PRO A 135 -5.09 35.90 10.80
CA PRO A 135 -5.29 35.41 9.44
C PRO A 135 -6.51 34.49 9.35
N ALA A 136 -7.31 34.65 8.31
CA ALA A 136 -8.49 33.80 8.07
C ALA A 136 -8.05 32.39 7.61
N ILE A 137 -6.96 32.30 6.87
CA ILE A 137 -6.29 31.07 6.45
C ILE A 137 -4.83 31.14 6.87
N MET A 138 -4.37 30.18 7.66
CA MET A 138 -2.96 30.17 8.08
C MET A 138 -2.05 29.81 6.92
N ILE A 139 -2.32 28.71 6.21
CA ILE A 139 -1.56 28.30 5.02
C ILE A 139 -2.55 28.00 3.91
N GLN A 140 -2.56 28.81 2.85
CA GLN A 140 -3.24 28.52 1.62
C GLN A 140 -2.27 27.90 0.63
N ASN A 141 -2.51 26.65 0.25
CA ASN A 141 -1.59 25.84 -0.52
C ASN A 141 -2.14 25.45 -1.90
N TYR A 142 -1.35 25.76 -2.92
CA TYR A 142 -1.50 25.29 -4.30
C TYR A 142 -0.25 24.57 -4.80
N SER A 143 0.75 24.35 -3.93
CA SER A 143 2.05 23.73 -4.22
C SER A 143 2.10 22.27 -3.76
N ASN A 144 3.19 21.58 -4.06
CA ASN A 144 3.54 20.38 -3.31
C ASN A 144 4.14 20.80 -1.95
N LEU A 145 3.50 20.37 -0.86
CA LEU A 145 3.84 20.79 0.50
C LEU A 145 4.11 19.59 1.40
N THR A 146 5.22 19.59 2.11
CA THR A 146 5.46 18.66 3.21
C THR A 146 5.54 19.43 4.53
N LEU A 147 4.72 19.04 5.50
CA LEU A 147 4.84 19.44 6.90
C LEU A 147 5.42 18.24 7.66
N ASP A 148 6.63 18.35 8.19
CA ASP A 148 7.33 17.27 8.90
C ASP A 148 7.76 17.76 10.31
N GLY A 149 7.11 17.22 11.34
CA GLY A 149 7.34 17.66 12.72
C GLY A 149 6.93 19.11 12.98
N MET A 150 5.89 19.59 12.29
CA MET A 150 5.38 20.95 12.43
C MET A 150 4.19 21.04 13.37
N THR A 151 4.06 22.16 14.09
CA THR A 151 2.80 22.55 14.72
C THR A 151 2.26 23.80 14.01
N VAL A 152 1.10 23.66 13.37
CA VAL A 152 0.39 24.78 12.75
C VAL A 152 -0.92 25.00 13.50
N LYS A 153 -1.07 26.18 14.09
CA LYS A 153 -2.26 26.51 14.91
C LYS A 153 -2.97 27.74 14.37
N GLY A 154 -4.23 27.58 14.05
CA GLY A 154 -5.10 28.67 13.68
C GLY A 154 -5.42 29.59 14.87
N GLY A 155 -5.52 30.89 14.60
CA GLY A 155 -5.88 31.90 15.57
C GLY A 155 -7.40 32.02 15.75
N LYS A 156 -7.82 33.06 16.51
CA LYS A 156 -9.23 33.34 16.77
C LYS A 156 -10.04 33.54 15.49
N GLU A 157 -9.49 34.20 14.51
CA GLU A 157 -10.18 34.53 13.25
C GLU A 157 -9.92 33.50 12.13
N THR A 158 -9.14 32.47 12.40
CA THR A 158 -8.80 31.47 11.40
C THR A 158 -9.97 30.49 11.20
N CYS A 159 -10.44 30.39 9.94
CA CYS A 159 -11.43 29.41 9.50
C CYS A 159 -10.75 28.12 8.96
N TYR A 160 -9.67 28.26 8.20
CA TYR A 160 -8.86 27.15 7.72
C TYR A 160 -7.42 27.28 8.21
N THR A 161 -6.96 26.31 9.00
CA THR A 161 -5.55 26.32 9.41
C THR A 161 -4.66 25.92 8.24
N LEU A 162 -5.05 24.92 7.46
CA LEU A 162 -4.37 24.53 6.23
C LEU A 162 -5.42 24.33 5.12
N SER A 163 -5.42 25.19 4.11
CA SER A 163 -6.31 25.06 2.96
C SER A 163 -5.56 24.56 1.74
N ASN A 164 -5.89 23.36 1.26
CA ASN A 164 -5.22 22.73 0.12
C ASN A 164 -6.14 22.70 -1.09
N ASN A 165 -5.69 23.36 -2.15
CA ASN A 165 -6.50 23.56 -3.34
C ASN A 165 -5.85 22.99 -4.62
N ASN A 166 -4.58 22.59 -4.56
CA ASN A 166 -3.84 21.97 -5.65
C ASN A 166 -2.56 21.30 -5.12
N GLY A 167 -1.99 20.35 -5.88
CA GLY A 167 -0.75 19.69 -5.58
C GLY A 167 -0.88 18.58 -4.52
N ASP A 168 0.26 18.04 -4.15
CA ASP A 168 0.37 16.95 -3.19
C ASP A 168 0.86 17.50 -1.84
N THR A 169 0.09 17.24 -0.78
CA THR A 169 0.45 17.64 0.58
C THR A 169 0.70 16.41 1.44
N VAL A 170 1.81 16.41 2.19
CA VAL A 170 2.13 15.40 3.20
C VAL A 170 2.14 16.06 4.59
N ILE A 171 1.35 15.53 5.50
CA ILE A 171 1.32 15.91 6.92
C ILE A 171 1.91 14.73 7.70
N LYS A 172 3.16 14.87 8.14
CA LYS A 172 3.94 13.82 8.78
C LYS A 172 4.40 14.26 10.17
N ASP A 173 4.12 13.45 11.19
CA ASP A 173 4.52 13.72 12.57
C ASP A 173 4.21 15.15 13.03
N SER A 174 3.12 15.73 12.51
CA SER A 174 2.80 17.15 12.62
C SER A 174 1.44 17.36 13.31
N THR A 175 1.30 18.49 13.99
CA THR A 175 0.08 18.87 14.69
C THR A 175 -0.60 20.02 13.94
N ILE A 176 -1.84 19.81 13.48
CA ILE A 176 -2.66 20.83 12.85
C ILE A 176 -3.85 21.12 13.75
N VAL A 177 -3.92 22.33 14.28
CA VAL A 177 -4.99 22.75 15.22
C VAL A 177 -5.89 23.76 14.53
N ALA A 178 -7.17 23.46 14.46
CA ALA A 178 -8.17 24.38 13.87
C ALA A 178 -8.21 25.71 14.65
N GLY A 179 -8.56 26.78 13.94
CA GLY A 179 -8.85 28.07 14.54
C GLY A 179 -10.19 28.12 15.27
N GLN A 180 -10.75 29.32 15.43
CA GLN A 180 -12.02 29.51 16.16
C GLN A 180 -13.13 30.15 15.30
N ASN A 181 -12.85 30.54 14.09
CA ASN A 181 -13.82 31.17 13.20
C ASN A 181 -14.70 30.12 12.53
N ALA A 182 -16.00 30.11 12.90
CA ALA A 182 -16.99 29.16 12.38
C ALA A 182 -17.63 29.58 11.04
N SER A 183 -17.17 30.65 10.41
CA SER A 183 -17.64 31.02 9.07
C SER A 183 -17.34 29.92 8.04
N HIS A 184 -18.11 29.86 6.97
CA HIS A 184 -17.97 28.86 5.90
C HIS A 184 -18.06 27.39 6.36
N GLY A 185 -18.74 27.13 7.51
CA GLY A 185 -18.89 25.78 8.05
C GLY A 185 -17.71 25.27 8.87
N GLY A 186 -16.66 26.11 9.03
CA GLY A 186 -15.47 25.80 9.84
C GLY A 186 -15.75 25.90 11.36
N PRO A 187 -14.71 25.96 12.22
CA PRO A 187 -13.29 25.97 11.81
C PRO A 187 -12.76 24.60 11.39
N PHE A 188 -11.86 24.61 10.42
CA PHE A 188 -11.24 23.40 9.87
C PHE A 188 -9.75 23.31 10.23
N ALA A 189 -9.29 22.13 10.61
CA ALA A 189 -7.86 21.86 10.72
C ALA A 189 -7.22 21.92 9.33
N PHE A 190 -7.82 21.20 8.38
CA PHE A 190 -7.45 21.32 6.97
C PHE A 190 -8.62 20.98 6.05
N ASP A 191 -8.50 21.42 4.79
CA ASP A 191 -9.37 20.94 3.72
C ASP A 191 -8.59 20.19 2.63
N VAL A 192 -9.32 19.40 1.87
CA VAL A 192 -8.92 18.79 0.60
C VAL A 192 -9.94 19.29 -0.43
N CYS A 193 -9.71 20.46 -0.96
CA CYS A 193 -10.66 21.14 -1.81
C CYS A 193 -10.11 21.29 -3.23
N ARG A 194 -10.62 20.49 -4.18
CA ARG A 194 -10.31 20.76 -5.59
C ARG A 194 -10.92 22.09 -6.00
N TYR A 195 -10.10 23.02 -6.42
CA TYR A 195 -10.51 24.40 -6.70
C TYR A 195 -10.29 24.78 -8.16
N ALA A 196 -11.25 25.51 -8.72
CA ALA A 196 -11.21 26.09 -10.07
C ALA A 196 -10.77 25.10 -11.17
N SER A 197 -9.76 25.46 -11.96
CA SER A 197 -9.23 24.66 -13.07
C SER A 197 -8.03 23.80 -12.69
N TYR A 198 -7.63 23.73 -11.42
CA TYR A 198 -6.48 22.94 -11.00
C TYR A 198 -6.74 21.44 -11.22
N PRO A 199 -5.71 20.69 -11.68
CA PRO A 199 -5.91 19.29 -12.10
C PRO A 199 -6.15 18.34 -10.93
N SER A 200 -5.42 18.53 -9.83
CA SER A 200 -5.46 17.58 -8.71
C SER A 200 -5.13 18.24 -7.38
N VAL A 201 -5.69 17.68 -6.33
CA VAL A 201 -5.26 17.90 -4.95
C VAL A 201 -5.22 16.58 -4.22
N SER A 202 -4.12 16.30 -3.55
CA SER A 202 -4.01 15.14 -2.66
C SER A 202 -3.41 15.52 -1.31
N ILE A 203 -3.87 14.82 -0.25
CA ILE A 203 -3.29 14.93 1.09
C ILE A 203 -3.03 13.54 1.61
N THR A 204 -1.82 13.35 2.15
CA THR A 204 -1.46 12.18 2.94
C THR A 204 -1.20 12.60 4.38
N VAL A 205 -1.87 11.95 5.33
CA VAL A 205 -1.61 12.08 6.77
C VAL A 205 -0.96 10.81 7.26
N GLU A 206 0.23 10.95 7.85
CA GLU A 206 1.02 9.79 8.28
C GLU A 206 1.74 10.03 9.61
N GLY A 207 2.37 8.97 10.13
CA GLY A 207 3.14 9.01 11.37
C GLY A 207 2.28 9.32 12.59
N ASN A 208 2.85 10.05 13.53
CA ASN A 208 2.18 10.45 14.78
C ASN A 208 1.49 11.82 14.66
N SER A 209 0.96 12.15 13.49
CA SER A 209 0.29 13.42 13.27
C SER A 209 -0.94 13.59 14.15
N VAL A 210 -1.23 14.81 14.60
CA VAL A 210 -2.41 15.16 15.39
C VAL A 210 -3.24 16.19 14.64
N ILE A 211 -4.47 15.83 14.31
CA ILE A 211 -5.44 16.68 13.63
C ILE A 211 -6.51 17.08 14.63
N ASP A 212 -6.34 18.27 15.21
CA ASP A 212 -7.27 18.82 16.19
C ASP A 212 -8.23 19.82 15.54
N GLY A 213 -9.29 19.31 14.99
CA GLY A 213 -10.33 20.03 14.26
C GLY A 213 -10.97 19.20 13.15
N CYS A 214 -12.03 19.74 12.57
CA CYS A 214 -12.70 19.10 11.44
C CYS A 214 -11.79 19.09 10.19
N VAL A 215 -11.97 18.06 9.37
CA VAL A 215 -11.39 17.97 8.03
C VAL A 215 -12.51 18.15 7.02
N ASP A 216 -12.34 19.00 6.01
CA ASP A 216 -13.32 19.19 4.92
C ASP A 216 -12.81 18.57 3.62
N VAL A 217 -13.64 17.74 3.01
CA VAL A 217 -13.38 17.15 1.68
C VAL A 217 -14.42 17.71 0.72
N SER A 218 -14.01 18.64 -0.16
CA SER A 218 -14.90 19.44 -0.97
C SER A 218 -14.37 19.71 -2.38
N GLY A 219 -15.16 20.49 -3.16
CA GLY A 219 -14.85 20.84 -4.54
C GLY A 219 -15.24 19.74 -5.54
N ALA A 220 -16.01 20.09 -6.55
CA ALA A 220 -16.46 19.17 -7.59
C ALA A 220 -15.28 18.65 -8.42
N ILE A 221 -15.33 17.36 -8.82
CA ILE A 221 -14.33 16.71 -9.68
C ILE A 221 -14.90 16.65 -11.09
N GLY A 222 -14.22 17.29 -12.06
CA GLY A 222 -14.51 17.23 -13.48
C GLY A 222 -13.66 16.16 -14.19
N GLU A 223 -13.86 16.06 -15.50
CA GLU A 223 -13.06 15.17 -16.33
C GLU A 223 -11.56 15.52 -16.25
N GLY A 224 -10.71 14.54 -16.07
CA GLY A 224 -9.25 14.72 -15.95
C GLY A 224 -8.81 15.36 -14.63
N GLN A 225 -9.69 15.50 -13.64
CA GLN A 225 -9.40 16.10 -12.34
C GLN A 225 -9.48 15.04 -11.24
N SER A 226 -8.72 15.24 -10.17
CA SER A 226 -8.73 14.33 -9.02
C SER A 226 -8.68 15.07 -7.68
N ARG A 227 -9.17 14.38 -6.66
CA ARG A 227 -9.06 14.76 -5.26
C ARG A 227 -8.91 13.50 -4.44
N GLN A 228 -7.92 13.47 -3.53
CA GLN A 228 -7.63 12.28 -2.71
C GLN A 228 -7.24 12.68 -1.29
N LEU A 229 -7.81 11.99 -0.29
CA LEU A 229 -7.33 11.99 1.09
C LEU A 229 -6.86 10.59 1.45
N THR A 230 -5.59 10.46 1.83
CA THR A 230 -4.99 9.21 2.28
C THR A 230 -4.59 9.35 3.75
N ILE A 231 -4.98 8.41 4.60
CA ILE A 231 -4.63 8.41 6.03
C ILE A 231 -4.00 7.06 6.37
N THR A 232 -2.72 7.08 6.70
CA THR A 232 -1.96 5.89 7.10
C THR A 232 -1.61 5.90 8.60
N GLY A 233 -1.83 7.04 9.27
CA GLY A 233 -1.55 7.24 10.70
C GLY A 233 -2.20 8.51 11.25
N GLY A 234 -1.83 8.88 12.46
CA GLY A 234 -2.29 10.10 13.13
C GLY A 234 -3.54 9.93 14.00
N THR A 235 -3.86 10.98 14.74
CA THR A 235 -5.03 11.06 15.63
C THR A 235 -5.93 12.21 15.20
N PHE A 236 -7.23 11.96 15.09
CA PHE A 236 -8.25 12.90 14.62
C PHE A 236 -9.28 13.17 15.73
N SER A 237 -9.35 14.41 16.22
CA SER A 237 -10.25 14.81 17.31
C SER A 237 -11.67 15.09 16.87
N LYS A 238 -11.92 15.30 15.55
CA LYS A 238 -13.22 15.67 14.98
C LYS A 238 -13.48 14.87 13.69
N PRO A 239 -14.74 14.82 13.22
CA PRO A 239 -15.11 14.09 12.01
C PRO A 239 -14.41 14.61 10.74
N ILE A 240 -14.31 13.71 9.74
CA ILE A 240 -14.04 14.05 8.35
C ILE A 240 -15.40 14.37 7.70
N SER A 241 -15.58 15.61 7.27
CA SER A 241 -16.77 16.09 6.60
C SER A 241 -16.60 15.98 5.08
N VAL A 242 -17.55 15.39 4.39
CA VAL A 242 -17.55 15.29 2.93
C VAL A 242 -18.72 16.09 2.40
N SER A 243 -18.44 17.30 1.91
CA SER A 243 -19.44 18.19 1.34
C SER A 243 -19.72 17.93 -0.15
N THR A 244 -18.80 17.21 -0.83
CA THR A 244 -18.93 16.89 -2.26
C THR A 244 -18.52 15.45 -2.54
N LYS A 245 -19.38 14.67 -3.17
CA LYS A 245 -19.10 13.28 -3.59
C LYS A 245 -18.45 13.22 -5.00
N PRO A 246 -17.67 12.20 -5.36
CA PRO A 246 -17.22 11.09 -4.49
C PRO A 246 -16.24 11.58 -3.42
N ALA A 247 -16.18 10.85 -2.29
CA ALA A 247 -15.30 11.23 -1.17
C ALA A 247 -13.81 11.08 -1.51
N ASN A 248 -13.43 10.01 -2.21
CA ASN A 248 -12.05 9.65 -2.55
C ASN A 248 -11.13 9.70 -1.32
N ILE A 249 -11.51 8.93 -0.29
CA ILE A 249 -10.78 8.78 0.97
C ILE A 249 -10.26 7.35 1.05
N ALA A 250 -9.03 7.16 1.54
CA ALA A 250 -8.42 5.87 1.76
C ALA A 250 -7.73 5.83 3.14
N ILE A 251 -8.35 5.17 4.11
CA ILE A 251 -7.85 5.07 5.48
C ILE A 251 -7.32 3.65 5.70
N SER A 252 -6.02 3.53 5.97
CA SER A 252 -5.35 2.26 6.34
C SER A 252 -4.74 2.27 7.73
N GLY A 253 -4.84 3.39 8.46
CA GLY A 253 -4.35 3.57 9.82
C GLY A 253 -4.94 4.78 10.50
N GLY A 254 -4.47 5.10 11.71
CA GLY A 254 -4.93 6.25 12.49
C GLY A 254 -5.96 5.92 13.56
N THR A 255 -6.17 6.89 14.45
CA THR A 255 -7.14 6.85 15.58
C THR A 255 -8.09 8.01 15.46
N PHE A 256 -9.38 7.76 15.61
CA PHE A 256 -10.45 8.74 15.35
C PHE A 256 -11.39 8.84 16.56
N ALA A 257 -11.80 10.04 16.91
CA ALA A 257 -12.78 10.26 17.96
C ALA A 257 -14.21 9.87 17.53
N THR A 258 -14.46 9.69 16.24
CA THR A 258 -15.75 9.31 15.67
C THR A 258 -15.64 8.09 14.79
N GLU A 259 -16.73 7.35 14.64
CA GLU A 259 -16.81 6.18 13.78
C GLU A 259 -16.44 6.51 12.33
N ILE A 260 -15.66 5.61 11.69
CA ILE A 260 -15.23 5.72 10.30
C ILE A 260 -16.23 4.99 9.40
N PRO A 261 -16.80 5.66 8.39
CA PRO A 261 -17.59 4.99 7.37
C PRO A 261 -16.76 3.92 6.61
N ALA A 262 -17.37 2.79 6.31
CA ALA A 262 -16.67 1.69 5.62
C ALA A 262 -16.15 2.09 4.23
N ASP A 263 -16.84 3.00 3.54
CA ASP A 263 -16.45 3.54 2.23
C ASP A 263 -15.26 4.52 2.29
N TYR A 264 -14.77 4.88 3.49
CA TYR A 264 -13.54 5.64 3.69
C TYR A 264 -12.32 4.75 3.94
N CYS A 265 -12.53 3.45 4.22
CA CYS A 265 -11.42 2.52 4.42
C CYS A 265 -10.69 2.25 3.10
N ALA A 266 -9.38 2.15 3.16
CA ALA A 266 -8.58 1.65 2.05
C ALA A 266 -8.98 0.21 1.69
N ALA A 267 -8.72 -0.21 0.45
CA ALA A 267 -9.00 -1.57 0.01
C ALA A 267 -8.37 -2.61 0.97
N GLY A 268 -9.14 -3.61 1.36
CA GLY A 268 -8.71 -4.65 2.31
C GLY A 268 -8.70 -4.23 3.77
N TYR A 269 -9.23 -3.04 4.12
CA TYR A 269 -9.43 -2.60 5.49
C TYR A 269 -10.90 -2.44 5.83
N ALA A 270 -11.22 -2.56 7.11
CA ALA A 270 -12.57 -2.37 7.65
C ALA A 270 -12.51 -1.50 8.91
N PRO A 271 -13.57 -0.71 9.22
CA PRO A 271 -13.62 0.08 10.43
C PRO A 271 -13.63 -0.81 11.66
N THR A 272 -13.10 -0.30 12.77
CA THR A 272 -13.11 -0.98 14.07
C THR A 272 -13.29 0.00 15.20
N ALA A 273 -14.02 -0.39 16.25
CA ALA A 273 -14.03 0.32 17.52
C ALA A 273 -12.85 -0.19 18.37
N ASN A 274 -12.14 0.74 19.00
CA ASN A 274 -11.04 0.45 19.92
C ASN A 274 -11.56 0.29 21.36
N ALA A 275 -10.77 -0.38 22.20
CA ALA A 275 -11.15 -0.63 23.59
C ALA A 275 -11.24 0.64 24.46
N ASP A 276 -10.58 1.72 24.06
CA ASP A 276 -10.57 3.02 24.74
C ASP A 276 -11.71 3.95 24.31
N GLY A 277 -12.64 3.46 23.48
CA GLY A 277 -13.78 4.23 22.98
C GLY A 277 -13.49 5.07 21.76
N THR A 278 -12.27 5.02 21.19
CA THR A 278 -11.93 5.61 19.91
C THR A 278 -12.23 4.63 18.75
N TYR A 279 -12.01 5.05 17.54
CA TYR A 279 -12.22 4.26 16.32
C TYR A 279 -10.95 4.21 15.49
N GLY A 280 -10.85 3.22 14.64
CA GLY A 280 -9.75 3.03 13.73
C GLY A 280 -10.12 2.11 12.58
N VAL A 281 -9.12 1.57 11.91
CA VAL A 281 -9.28 0.57 10.86
C VAL A 281 -8.39 -0.63 11.14
N LYS A 282 -8.81 -1.80 10.69
CA LYS A 282 -8.05 -3.06 10.75
C LYS A 282 -8.13 -3.78 9.41
N LEU A 283 -7.24 -4.73 9.19
CA LEU A 283 -7.37 -5.62 8.03
C LEU A 283 -8.74 -6.31 8.07
N ALA A 284 -9.42 -6.31 6.93
CA ALA A 284 -10.66 -7.05 6.75
C ALA A 284 -10.40 -8.55 6.86
N GLU A 285 -11.43 -9.33 7.19
CA GLU A 285 -11.30 -10.79 7.27
C GLU A 285 -10.85 -11.39 5.93
N GLY A 286 -9.82 -12.22 5.96
CA GLY A 286 -9.21 -12.83 4.77
C GLY A 286 -8.29 -11.94 3.96
N ALA A 287 -8.07 -10.70 4.37
CA ALA A 287 -7.08 -9.82 3.77
C ALA A 287 -5.71 -9.98 4.44
N TYR A 288 -4.65 -9.77 3.66
CA TYR A 288 -3.24 -9.87 4.05
C TYR A 288 -2.46 -8.67 3.54
N LEU A 289 -1.41 -8.27 4.24
CA LEU A 289 -0.47 -7.25 3.76
C LEU A 289 0.48 -7.85 2.73
N LEU A 290 0.46 -7.36 1.49
CA LEU A 290 1.28 -7.86 0.39
C LEU A 290 2.78 -7.77 0.70
N GLN A 291 3.24 -6.71 1.34
CA GLN A 291 4.64 -6.52 1.71
C GLN A 291 5.21 -7.63 2.61
N ASN A 292 4.36 -8.40 3.29
CA ASN A 292 4.79 -9.55 4.09
C ASN A 292 5.11 -10.79 3.24
N TYR A 293 4.67 -10.81 1.98
CA TYR A 293 4.77 -11.95 1.08
C TYR A 293 5.59 -11.63 -0.17
N ARG A 294 5.60 -10.38 -0.61
CA ARG A 294 6.27 -9.91 -1.82
C ARG A 294 7.56 -9.18 -1.48
N THR A 295 8.48 -9.89 -0.83
CA THR A 295 9.81 -9.37 -0.47
C THR A 295 10.88 -9.83 -1.46
N GLY A 296 11.78 -8.92 -1.85
CA GLY A 296 12.84 -9.22 -2.81
C GLY A 296 12.34 -9.44 -4.25
N ASP A 297 13.07 -10.24 -5.02
CA ASP A 297 12.71 -10.56 -6.40
C ASP A 297 11.44 -11.42 -6.46
N GLN A 298 10.67 -11.29 -7.53
CA GLN A 298 9.42 -12.03 -7.74
C GLN A 298 9.55 -13.55 -7.60
N ALA A 299 10.70 -14.11 -7.95
CA ALA A 299 10.98 -15.54 -7.77
C ALA A 299 11.07 -15.99 -6.30
N SER A 300 11.25 -15.03 -5.37
CA SER A 300 11.33 -15.23 -3.92
C SER A 300 10.01 -15.01 -3.21
N TRP A 301 8.96 -14.57 -3.92
CA TRP A 301 7.67 -14.27 -3.31
C TRP A 301 7.05 -15.51 -2.69
N THR A 302 6.42 -15.31 -1.54
CA THR A 302 5.68 -16.32 -0.79
C THR A 302 4.19 -16.02 -0.81
N TYR A 303 3.42 -16.93 -0.24
CA TYR A 303 1.96 -16.78 -0.11
C TYR A 303 1.48 -17.47 1.17
N PRO A 304 0.32 -17.09 1.73
CA PRO A 304 -0.24 -17.77 2.89
C PRO A 304 -0.64 -19.19 2.52
N THR A 305 -0.52 -20.09 3.49
CA THR A 305 -0.91 -21.50 3.34
C THR A 305 -2.21 -21.77 4.09
N LYS A 306 -2.98 -22.73 3.57
CA LYS A 306 -4.22 -23.20 4.20
C LYS A 306 -4.32 -24.72 3.94
N ASP A 307 -4.53 -25.48 5.01
CA ASP A 307 -4.56 -26.95 4.96
C ASP A 307 -5.58 -27.47 3.93
N GLY A 308 -5.15 -28.40 3.10
CA GLY A 308 -5.96 -28.99 2.04
C GLY A 308 -6.28 -28.06 0.86
N MET A 309 -5.69 -26.87 0.83
CA MET A 309 -6.00 -25.83 -0.16
C MET A 309 -4.75 -25.42 -0.92
N ALA A 310 -4.89 -25.13 -2.20
CA ALA A 310 -3.85 -24.56 -3.05
C ALA A 310 -4.12 -23.06 -3.23
N PHE A 311 -3.06 -22.25 -3.17
CA PHE A 311 -3.13 -20.82 -3.41
C PHE A 311 -3.39 -20.55 -4.91
N ALA A 312 -4.45 -19.77 -5.21
CA ALA A 312 -4.87 -19.47 -6.58
C ALA A 312 -4.59 -18.04 -7.03
N GLY A 313 -3.98 -17.22 -6.17
CA GLY A 313 -3.57 -15.85 -6.49
C GLY A 313 -4.07 -14.79 -5.51
N TRP A 314 -3.55 -13.57 -5.70
CA TRP A 314 -3.90 -12.39 -4.94
C TRP A 314 -4.96 -11.55 -5.66
N TYR A 315 -5.92 -10.98 -4.91
CA TYR A 315 -7.03 -10.18 -5.42
C TYR A 315 -7.22 -8.90 -4.60
N LYS A 316 -7.66 -7.83 -5.27
CA LYS A 316 -7.91 -6.52 -4.63
C LYS A 316 -9.22 -6.47 -3.85
N ASP A 317 -10.10 -7.43 -4.05
CA ASP A 317 -11.44 -7.48 -3.44
C ASP A 317 -11.79 -8.89 -2.94
N ALA A 318 -12.67 -8.95 -1.93
CA ALA A 318 -13.11 -10.20 -1.30
C ALA A 318 -13.97 -11.09 -2.22
N SER A 319 -14.48 -10.57 -3.33
CA SER A 319 -15.22 -11.34 -4.34
C SER A 319 -14.31 -12.04 -5.33
N PHE A 320 -13.00 -11.78 -5.26
CA PHE A 320 -11.99 -12.29 -6.19
C PHE A 320 -12.22 -11.91 -7.66
N ALA A 321 -12.76 -10.71 -7.89
CA ALA A 321 -13.05 -10.21 -9.23
C ALA A 321 -11.84 -9.55 -9.88
N THR A 322 -11.02 -8.84 -9.10
CA THR A 322 -9.89 -8.05 -9.59
C THR A 322 -8.57 -8.63 -9.10
N PRO A 323 -7.80 -9.35 -9.93
CA PRO A 323 -6.49 -9.87 -9.53
C PRO A 323 -5.49 -8.73 -9.28
N CYS A 324 -4.56 -8.94 -8.36
CA CYS A 324 -3.40 -8.07 -8.18
C CYS A 324 -2.42 -8.23 -9.34
N ALA A 325 -1.76 -7.12 -9.72
CA ALA A 325 -0.65 -7.14 -10.66
C ALA A 325 0.68 -7.45 -9.94
N ALA A 326 1.72 -7.80 -10.71
CA ALA A 326 3.06 -7.99 -10.18
C ALA A 326 3.66 -6.69 -9.58
N SER A 327 3.22 -5.53 -10.05
CA SER A 327 3.63 -4.21 -9.53
C SER A 327 2.97 -3.85 -8.19
N ASP A 328 1.92 -4.56 -7.77
CA ASP A 328 1.24 -4.32 -6.48
C ASP A 328 2.06 -5.00 -5.38
N VAL A 329 3.00 -4.31 -4.77
CA VAL A 329 3.90 -4.87 -3.72
C VAL A 329 3.53 -4.43 -2.31
N GLU A 330 2.66 -3.44 -2.18
CA GLU A 330 2.20 -2.87 -0.92
C GLU A 330 0.68 -2.91 -0.80
N GLY A 331 0.18 -2.60 0.39
CA GLY A 331 -1.25 -2.57 0.69
C GLY A 331 -1.82 -3.92 1.06
N ALA A 332 -3.15 -3.98 1.21
CA ALA A 332 -3.86 -5.19 1.58
C ALA A 332 -4.47 -5.88 0.35
N ALA A 333 -4.44 -7.22 0.36
CA ALA A 333 -5.02 -8.05 -0.69
C ALA A 333 -5.64 -9.32 -0.11
N TYR A 334 -6.52 -9.95 -0.87
CA TYR A 334 -7.21 -11.19 -0.52
C TYR A 334 -6.54 -12.38 -1.22
N ALA A 335 -6.21 -13.41 -0.44
CA ALA A 335 -5.66 -14.66 -0.96
C ALA A 335 -6.79 -15.60 -1.37
N LYS A 336 -6.87 -15.95 -2.65
CA LYS A 336 -7.81 -16.97 -3.15
C LYS A 336 -7.21 -18.35 -3.00
N PHE A 337 -8.03 -19.29 -2.51
CA PHE A 337 -7.67 -20.68 -2.35
C PHE A 337 -8.67 -21.59 -3.05
N VAL A 338 -8.19 -22.72 -3.56
CA VAL A 338 -9.01 -23.80 -4.14
C VAL A 338 -8.63 -25.13 -3.48
N PRO A 339 -9.59 -26.07 -3.30
CA PRO A 339 -9.26 -27.38 -2.72
C PRO A 339 -8.23 -28.13 -3.58
N ILE A 340 -7.21 -28.70 -2.96
CA ILE A 340 -6.21 -29.54 -3.66
C ILE A 340 -6.89 -30.72 -4.34
N THR A 341 -7.93 -31.29 -3.74
CA THR A 341 -8.75 -32.38 -4.30
C THR A 341 -9.48 -32.03 -5.60
N ASP A 342 -9.69 -30.73 -5.87
CA ASP A 342 -10.25 -30.30 -7.15
C ASP A 342 -9.18 -30.25 -8.25
N LEU A 343 -7.91 -30.03 -7.85
CA LEU A 343 -6.78 -29.97 -8.78
C LEU A 343 -6.14 -31.33 -9.04
N LEU A 344 -6.14 -32.22 -8.06
CA LEU A 344 -5.45 -33.51 -8.11
C LEU A 344 -6.47 -34.62 -7.79
N LYS A 345 -6.90 -35.36 -8.84
CA LYS A 345 -7.90 -36.39 -8.69
C LYS A 345 -7.29 -37.77 -9.03
N PHE A 346 -7.02 -38.55 -7.98
CA PHE A 346 -6.58 -39.92 -8.13
C PHE A 346 -7.68 -40.81 -8.71
N LYS A 347 -7.39 -41.55 -9.79
CA LYS A 347 -8.31 -42.43 -10.48
C LYS A 347 -8.17 -43.91 -10.10
N GLY A 348 -7.17 -44.20 -9.29
CA GLY A 348 -6.88 -45.56 -8.84
C GLY A 348 -5.65 -46.19 -9.47
N GLY A 349 -5.36 -47.40 -9.02
CA GLY A 349 -4.33 -48.28 -9.58
C GLY A 349 -4.83 -49.14 -10.71
N SER A 350 -3.97 -49.44 -11.69
CA SER A 350 -4.28 -50.41 -12.76
C SER A 350 -3.01 -51.14 -13.20
N LEU A 351 -3.20 -52.28 -13.84
CA LEU A 351 -2.10 -53.07 -14.42
C LEU A 351 -2.09 -52.85 -15.95
N ARG A 352 -0.86 -52.83 -16.52
CA ARG A 352 -0.70 -52.75 -17.97
C ARG A 352 -0.56 -54.15 -18.55
N MET A 353 -1.64 -54.67 -19.11
CA MET A 353 -1.67 -56.04 -19.70
C MET A 353 -0.87 -56.18 -20.98
N ASP A 354 -0.57 -55.05 -21.65
CA ASP A 354 0.23 -54.98 -22.89
C ASP A 354 1.76 -55.07 -22.57
N LYS A 355 2.14 -55.14 -21.32
CA LYS A 355 3.53 -55.09 -20.85
C LYS A 355 3.75 -56.12 -19.74
N GLY A 356 4.87 -56.82 -19.84
CA GLY A 356 5.29 -57.79 -18.87
C GLY A 356 4.68 -59.21 -19.07
N VAL A 357 5.25 -60.17 -18.32
CA VAL A 357 4.78 -61.53 -18.23
C VAL A 357 4.28 -61.74 -16.81
N PRO A 358 2.98 -61.91 -16.52
CA PRO A 358 2.42 -61.86 -15.15
C PRO A 358 3.07 -62.86 -14.17
N SER A 359 3.61 -63.98 -14.66
CA SER A 359 4.37 -64.91 -13.84
C SER A 359 5.76 -64.45 -13.44
N GLU A 360 6.28 -63.37 -14.03
CA GLU A 360 7.64 -62.87 -13.81
C GLU A 360 7.65 -61.40 -13.39
N SER A 361 6.95 -60.53 -14.14
CA SER A 361 6.88 -59.09 -13.88
C SER A 361 5.63 -58.46 -14.51
N THR A 362 5.21 -57.33 -13.97
CA THR A 362 4.11 -56.52 -14.48
C THR A 362 4.41 -55.02 -14.35
N TYR A 363 3.50 -54.17 -14.85
CA TYR A 363 3.57 -52.72 -14.77
C TYR A 363 2.41 -52.20 -13.95
N LEU A 364 2.70 -51.56 -12.82
CA LEU A 364 1.70 -50.93 -11.95
C LEU A 364 1.58 -49.48 -12.29
N ARG A 365 0.36 -49.03 -12.59
CA ARG A 365 0.04 -47.66 -13.00
C ARG A 365 -0.88 -47.01 -11.98
N PHE A 366 -0.57 -45.74 -11.60
CA PHE A 366 -1.41 -44.84 -10.85
C PHE A 366 -1.94 -43.77 -11.80
N GLY A 367 -3.24 -43.68 -11.94
CA GLY A 367 -3.90 -42.76 -12.88
C GLY A 367 -4.39 -41.49 -12.20
N TYR A 368 -4.25 -40.36 -12.88
CA TYR A 368 -4.69 -39.06 -12.39
C TYR A 368 -5.39 -38.21 -13.46
N THR A 369 -6.36 -37.44 -13.01
CA THR A 369 -6.78 -36.22 -13.69
C THR A 369 -6.31 -35.06 -12.83
N LYS A 370 -5.55 -34.14 -13.43
CA LYS A 370 -5.03 -32.93 -12.79
C LYS A 370 -5.59 -31.69 -13.44
N ALA A 371 -5.66 -30.59 -12.71
CA ALA A 371 -6.09 -29.30 -13.19
C ALA A 371 -5.27 -28.18 -12.55
N ILE A 372 -5.39 -26.97 -13.06
CA ILE A 372 -4.85 -25.77 -12.44
C ILE A 372 -6.00 -24.81 -12.14
N PRO A 373 -5.86 -23.88 -11.18
CA PRO A 373 -6.89 -22.87 -10.92
C PRO A 373 -7.15 -22.02 -12.16
N GLU A 374 -8.39 -21.60 -12.32
CA GLU A 374 -8.79 -20.70 -13.42
C GLU A 374 -7.97 -19.41 -13.40
N GLY A 375 -7.57 -18.94 -14.59
CA GLY A 375 -6.77 -17.74 -14.77
C GLY A 375 -5.27 -17.91 -14.49
N THR A 376 -4.80 -19.12 -14.09
CA THR A 376 -3.39 -19.41 -13.89
C THR A 376 -2.72 -20.00 -15.14
N THR A 377 -1.38 -19.97 -15.18
CA THR A 377 -0.59 -20.53 -16.29
C THR A 377 0.08 -21.81 -15.85
N TYR A 378 -0.15 -22.90 -16.56
CA TYR A 378 0.46 -24.20 -16.31
C TYR A 378 1.98 -24.15 -16.52
N ILE A 379 2.73 -24.81 -15.62
CA ILE A 379 4.20 -24.98 -15.73
C ILE A 379 4.56 -26.44 -15.93
N GLU A 380 4.25 -27.31 -14.96
CA GLU A 380 4.59 -28.74 -14.98
C GLU A 380 3.70 -29.53 -14.03
N ASN A 381 3.70 -30.85 -14.15
CA ASN A 381 3.08 -31.77 -13.20
C ASN A 381 3.91 -33.01 -13.01
N GLY A 382 3.62 -33.77 -11.96
CA GLY A 382 4.35 -34.98 -11.67
C GLY A 382 3.93 -35.64 -10.37
N TRP A 383 4.87 -36.33 -9.78
CA TRP A 383 4.66 -37.10 -8.54
C TRP A 383 5.88 -37.03 -7.62
N TYR A 384 5.61 -37.16 -6.33
CA TYR A 384 6.56 -37.57 -5.32
C TYR A 384 6.30 -39.04 -4.98
N TYR A 385 7.33 -39.91 -5.05
CA TYR A 385 7.19 -41.31 -4.78
C TYR A 385 8.30 -41.84 -3.87
N LYS A 386 8.00 -42.89 -3.11
CA LYS A 386 8.97 -43.58 -2.22
C LYS A 386 9.56 -44.79 -2.92
N ARG A 387 10.86 -45.02 -2.73
CA ARG A 387 11.52 -46.25 -3.23
C ARG A 387 11.21 -47.41 -2.32
N LEU A 388 10.94 -48.59 -2.89
CA LEU A 388 10.78 -49.84 -2.12
C LEU A 388 12.04 -50.23 -1.37
N SER A 389 13.23 -50.01 -1.98
CA SER A 389 14.52 -50.39 -1.38
C SER A 389 14.90 -49.50 -0.19
N THR A 390 14.37 -48.30 -0.08
CA THR A 390 14.67 -47.32 0.97
C THR A 390 13.44 -46.48 1.30
N PRO A 391 12.37 -47.09 1.88
CA PRO A 391 11.10 -46.42 2.09
C PRO A 391 11.18 -45.25 3.11
N THR A 392 12.23 -45.22 3.93
CA THR A 392 12.51 -44.17 4.91
C THR A 392 13.38 -43.04 4.34
N SER A 393 13.96 -43.19 3.15
CA SER A 393 14.65 -42.09 2.47
C SER A 393 13.63 -41.12 1.90
N GLY A 394 14.02 -39.85 1.78
CA GLY A 394 13.15 -38.79 1.26
C GLY A 394 12.53 -39.11 -0.09
N ASP A 395 11.43 -38.42 -0.39
CA ASP A 395 10.68 -38.59 -1.63
C ASP A 395 11.52 -38.30 -2.86
N ARG A 396 11.25 -39.02 -3.92
CA ARG A 396 11.77 -38.71 -5.25
C ARG A 396 10.76 -37.98 -6.05
N ARG A 397 11.17 -36.86 -6.62
CA ARG A 397 10.33 -36.04 -7.52
C ARG A 397 10.49 -36.53 -8.95
N LEU A 398 9.40 -36.77 -9.63
CA LEU A 398 9.33 -37.12 -11.04
C LEU A 398 8.40 -36.16 -11.77
N VAL A 399 8.88 -35.48 -12.80
CA VAL A 399 8.09 -34.64 -13.70
C VAL A 399 7.52 -35.51 -14.81
N ALA A 400 6.23 -35.31 -15.14
CA ALA A 400 5.57 -36.03 -16.20
C ALA A 400 6.13 -35.66 -17.59
N TYR A 401 6.30 -36.63 -18.46
CA TYR A 401 6.76 -36.39 -19.83
C TYR A 401 5.72 -35.69 -20.72
N ASN A 402 4.44 -35.97 -20.51
CA ASN A 402 3.34 -35.42 -21.30
C ASN A 402 2.67 -34.30 -20.53
N ASN A 403 2.88 -33.09 -20.96
CA ASN A 403 2.54 -31.85 -20.24
C ASN A 403 1.48 -31.02 -20.93
N ALA A 404 0.72 -31.58 -21.90
CA ALA A 404 -0.31 -30.84 -22.59
C ALA A 404 -1.60 -30.80 -21.75
N LEU A 405 -2.18 -29.61 -21.61
CA LEU A 405 -3.56 -29.43 -21.15
C LEU A 405 -4.51 -29.98 -22.23
N ASN A 406 -5.52 -30.70 -21.79
CA ASN A 406 -6.66 -31.05 -22.63
C ASN A 406 -7.47 -29.79 -22.96
N ASN A 407 -8.39 -29.89 -23.92
CA ASN A 407 -9.27 -28.76 -24.28
C ASN A 407 -10.17 -28.28 -23.14
N ASP A 408 -10.40 -29.09 -22.12
CA ASP A 408 -11.17 -28.78 -20.92
C ASP A 408 -10.30 -28.21 -19.77
N GLY A 409 -9.03 -27.90 -20.02
CA GLY A 409 -8.09 -27.38 -19.01
C GLY A 409 -7.57 -28.44 -18.03
N THR A 410 -7.86 -29.73 -18.25
CA THR A 410 -7.34 -30.82 -17.42
C THR A 410 -6.08 -31.46 -18.03
N ILE A 411 -5.39 -32.25 -17.22
CA ILE A 411 -4.23 -33.06 -17.62
C ILE A 411 -4.50 -34.50 -17.20
N THR A 412 -4.55 -35.41 -18.15
CA THR A 412 -4.54 -36.85 -17.83
C THR A 412 -3.10 -37.34 -17.77
N SER A 413 -2.67 -37.79 -16.62
CA SER A 413 -1.31 -38.25 -16.41
C SER A 413 -1.26 -39.54 -15.57
N ASN A 414 -0.23 -40.36 -15.82
CA ASN A 414 -0.07 -41.64 -15.14
C ASN A 414 1.38 -41.81 -14.65
N LEU A 415 1.53 -42.21 -13.40
CA LEU A 415 2.80 -42.76 -12.91
C LEU A 415 2.82 -44.26 -13.17
N VAL A 416 3.88 -44.76 -13.77
CA VAL A 416 4.02 -46.19 -14.05
C VAL A 416 5.28 -46.72 -13.42
N PHE A 417 5.14 -47.71 -12.55
CA PHE A 417 6.22 -48.50 -12.05
C PHE A 417 6.47 -49.67 -13.01
N ASN A 418 7.53 -49.58 -13.77
CA ASN A 418 7.85 -50.50 -14.87
C ASN A 418 8.52 -51.76 -14.37
N GLY A 419 8.08 -52.91 -14.88
CA GLY A 419 8.74 -54.19 -14.67
C GLY A 419 8.82 -54.60 -13.19
N VAL A 420 7.74 -54.40 -12.45
CA VAL A 420 7.62 -54.86 -11.07
C VAL A 420 7.77 -56.37 -11.05
N ALA A 421 8.88 -56.90 -10.49
CA ALA A 421 9.13 -58.34 -10.42
C ALA A 421 8.17 -59.02 -9.43
N LYS A 422 7.86 -60.29 -9.65
CA LYS A 422 6.85 -61.03 -8.87
C LYS A 422 7.10 -61.06 -7.36
N ASN A 423 8.34 -61.03 -6.92
CA ASN A 423 8.71 -60.96 -5.50
C ASN A 423 8.33 -59.64 -4.82
N TYR A 424 7.91 -58.62 -5.58
CA TYR A 424 7.40 -57.34 -5.08
C TYR A 424 5.88 -57.14 -5.30
N TYR A 425 5.15 -58.17 -5.73
CA TYR A 425 3.72 -58.05 -6.03
C TYR A 425 2.86 -57.73 -4.81
N THR A 426 3.32 -58.07 -3.62
CA THR A 426 2.67 -57.72 -2.35
C THR A 426 3.23 -56.44 -1.70
N ALA A 427 4.30 -55.87 -2.28
CA ALA A 427 4.89 -54.66 -1.77
C ALA A 427 4.08 -53.41 -2.15
N ASN A 428 3.95 -52.50 -1.23
CA ASN A 428 3.26 -51.24 -1.43
C ASN A 428 4.10 -50.21 -2.17
N PHE A 429 3.61 -49.76 -3.34
CA PHE A 429 4.13 -48.65 -4.08
C PHE A 429 3.36 -47.40 -3.64
N THR A 430 4.10 -46.34 -3.27
CA THR A 430 3.55 -45.19 -2.57
C THR A 430 3.94 -43.92 -3.31
N GLU A 431 2.98 -43.06 -3.60
CA GLU A 431 3.17 -41.81 -4.31
C GLU A 431 2.12 -40.75 -3.91
N LYS A 432 2.39 -39.49 -4.25
CA LYS A 432 1.43 -38.39 -4.23
C LYS A 432 1.70 -37.46 -5.41
N ALA A 433 0.65 -36.94 -6.00
CA ALA A 433 0.73 -36.09 -7.18
C ALA A 433 1.03 -34.62 -6.83
N PHE A 434 1.59 -33.91 -7.80
CA PHE A 434 1.66 -32.45 -7.79
C PHE A 434 1.26 -31.85 -9.15
N VAL A 435 0.88 -30.56 -9.12
CA VAL A 435 0.78 -29.68 -10.27
C VAL A 435 1.41 -28.35 -9.92
N LYS A 436 2.18 -27.78 -10.85
CA LYS A 436 2.84 -26.49 -10.69
C LYS A 436 2.31 -25.51 -11.72
N TYR A 437 2.00 -24.31 -11.27
CA TYR A 437 1.42 -23.25 -12.08
C TYR A 437 1.88 -21.88 -11.60
N MET A 438 1.63 -20.85 -12.41
CA MET A 438 1.90 -19.46 -12.11
C MET A 438 0.59 -18.68 -12.05
N THR A 439 0.39 -17.92 -11.00
CA THR A 439 -0.77 -17.04 -10.82
C THR A 439 -0.66 -15.79 -11.70
N VAL A 440 -1.73 -15.01 -11.82
CA VAL A 440 -1.79 -13.80 -12.67
C VAL A 440 -0.70 -12.79 -12.33
N ASP A 441 -0.37 -12.65 -11.04
CA ASP A 441 0.68 -11.77 -10.53
C ASP A 441 2.10 -12.32 -10.71
N GLY A 442 2.25 -13.53 -11.28
CA GLY A 442 3.53 -14.18 -11.52
C GLY A 442 4.08 -15.00 -10.34
N THR A 443 3.31 -15.17 -9.26
CA THR A 443 3.70 -16.06 -8.15
C THR A 443 3.65 -17.51 -8.60
N THR A 444 4.73 -18.26 -8.38
CA THR A 444 4.80 -19.69 -8.71
C THR A 444 4.30 -20.53 -7.54
N VAL A 445 3.38 -21.46 -7.82
CA VAL A 445 2.74 -22.35 -6.85
C VAL A 445 2.93 -23.80 -7.25
N GLU A 446 3.28 -24.65 -6.30
CA GLU A 446 3.25 -26.10 -6.47
C GLU A 446 2.19 -26.68 -5.52
N ALA A 447 1.04 -27.08 -6.06
CA ALA A 447 0.00 -27.79 -5.32
C ALA A 447 0.33 -29.28 -5.27
N VAL A 448 0.41 -29.82 -4.06
CA VAL A 448 0.80 -31.22 -3.80
C VAL A 448 -0.27 -31.87 -2.95
N GLU A 449 -0.61 -33.13 -3.21
CA GLU A 449 -1.52 -33.89 -2.34
C GLU A 449 -0.98 -33.99 -0.91
N ASP A 450 -1.85 -33.86 0.07
CA ASP A 450 -1.47 -33.95 1.49
C ASP A 450 -1.11 -35.39 1.89
N ALA A 451 -1.84 -36.35 1.34
CA ALA A 451 -1.68 -37.78 1.66
C ALA A 451 -1.07 -38.56 0.48
N TYR A 452 -0.38 -39.62 0.82
CA TYR A 452 0.11 -40.58 -0.14
C TYR A 452 -0.98 -41.60 -0.52
N HIS A 453 -1.04 -41.94 -1.80
CA HIS A 453 -1.72 -43.14 -2.28
C HIS A 453 -0.76 -44.34 -2.25
N SER A 454 -1.27 -45.46 -1.86
CA SER A 454 -0.49 -46.72 -1.76
C SER A 454 -1.26 -47.86 -2.40
N ARG A 455 -0.61 -48.61 -3.27
CA ARG A 455 -1.14 -49.83 -3.91
C ARG A 455 -0.06 -50.85 -4.13
N SER A 456 -0.41 -52.10 -3.94
CA SER A 456 0.40 -53.24 -4.41
C SER A 456 -0.18 -53.81 -5.73
N VAL A 457 0.63 -54.53 -6.46
CA VAL A 457 0.21 -55.28 -7.63
C VAL A 457 -0.93 -56.29 -7.28
N SER A 458 -0.75 -56.95 -6.12
CA SER A 458 -1.73 -57.93 -5.59
C SER A 458 -3.10 -57.31 -5.30
N GLU A 459 -3.12 -56.11 -4.63
CA GLU A 459 -4.36 -55.40 -4.33
C GLU A 459 -5.10 -54.96 -5.62
N VAL A 460 -4.33 -54.52 -6.63
CA VAL A 460 -4.96 -54.15 -7.92
C VAL A 460 -5.48 -55.35 -8.66
N ALA A 461 -4.79 -56.49 -8.59
CA ALA A 461 -5.31 -57.75 -9.16
C ALA A 461 -6.60 -58.24 -8.45
N ASP A 462 -6.66 -58.13 -7.11
CA ASP A 462 -7.90 -58.42 -6.36
C ASP A 462 -9.03 -57.50 -6.74
N ALA A 463 -8.74 -56.20 -6.93
CA ALA A 463 -9.77 -55.23 -7.38
C ALA A 463 -10.29 -55.53 -8.80
N ILE A 464 -9.41 -55.94 -9.71
CA ILE A 464 -9.84 -56.40 -11.07
C ILE A 464 -10.73 -57.62 -11.00
N LEU A 465 -10.35 -58.67 -10.21
CA LEU A 465 -11.14 -59.88 -10.05
C LEU A 465 -12.54 -59.63 -9.45
N ALA A 466 -12.62 -58.67 -8.54
CA ALA A 466 -13.88 -58.24 -7.92
C ALA A 466 -14.74 -57.31 -8.79
N HIS A 467 -14.17 -56.70 -9.85
CA HIS A 467 -14.86 -55.72 -10.64
C HIS A 467 -15.89 -56.35 -11.60
N PRO A 468 -17.18 -56.00 -11.52
CA PRO A 468 -18.24 -56.69 -12.30
C PRO A 468 -18.10 -56.50 -13.80
N MET A 469 -17.47 -55.38 -14.24
CA MET A 469 -17.31 -55.04 -15.67
C MET A 469 -15.87 -55.36 -16.19
N ALA A 470 -15.05 -56.05 -15.41
CA ALA A 470 -13.74 -56.49 -15.90
C ALA A 470 -13.94 -57.59 -16.96
N SER A 471 -13.22 -57.44 -18.08
CA SER A 471 -13.21 -58.43 -19.15
C SER A 471 -12.57 -59.74 -18.71
N GLU A 472 -12.87 -60.86 -19.41
CA GLU A 472 -12.22 -62.12 -19.14
C GLU A 472 -10.70 -62.06 -19.24
N ALA A 473 -10.18 -61.30 -20.25
CA ALA A 473 -8.73 -61.11 -20.40
C ALA A 473 -8.10 -60.38 -19.19
N GLU A 474 -8.78 -59.41 -18.59
CA GLU A 474 -8.32 -58.71 -17.39
C GLU A 474 -8.36 -59.65 -16.19
N LYS A 475 -9.38 -60.45 -16.04
CA LYS A 475 -9.49 -61.48 -14.96
C LYS A 475 -8.44 -62.59 -15.09
N ASP A 476 -8.18 -63.07 -16.30
CA ASP A 476 -7.14 -64.06 -16.57
C ASP A 476 -5.74 -63.49 -16.23
N TYR A 477 -5.48 -62.23 -16.60
CA TYR A 477 -4.25 -61.54 -16.26
C TYR A 477 -4.08 -61.41 -14.73
N ALA A 478 -5.12 -60.96 -14.04
CA ALA A 478 -5.10 -60.80 -12.58
C ALA A 478 -4.99 -62.16 -11.87
N THR A 479 -5.60 -63.24 -12.38
CA THR A 479 -5.47 -64.60 -11.88
C THR A 479 -4.03 -65.10 -12.02
N SER A 480 -3.35 -64.83 -13.15
CA SER A 480 -1.93 -65.12 -13.34
C SER A 480 -1.02 -64.40 -12.36
N ILE A 481 -1.29 -63.15 -12.00
CA ILE A 481 -0.63 -62.39 -10.95
C ILE A 481 -0.78 -63.10 -9.58
N LYS A 482 -2.02 -63.50 -9.23
CA LYS A 482 -2.32 -64.13 -7.95
C LYS A 482 -1.65 -65.50 -7.84
N SER A 483 -1.58 -66.24 -8.93
CA SER A 483 -0.89 -67.55 -8.98
C SER A 483 0.64 -67.39 -8.86
N ALA A 484 1.22 -66.31 -9.30
CA ALA A 484 2.64 -66.05 -9.18
C ALA A 484 3.09 -65.65 -7.75
N ILE A 485 2.17 -65.35 -6.86
CA ILE A 485 2.42 -64.96 -5.45
C ILE A 485 2.35 -66.20 -4.55
N GLN A 486 1.62 -67.21 -4.94
CA GLN A 486 1.56 -68.50 -4.23
C GLN A 486 2.85 -69.33 -4.42
#